data_ade32ed721fe57f1715d2c11220b9f94
#
_entry.id   ade32ed721fe57f1715d2c11220b9f94
#
_cell.length_a   1.000
_cell.length_b   1.000
_cell.length_c   1.000
_cell.angle_alpha   90.00
_cell.angle_beta   90.00
_cell.angle_gamma   90.00
#
_symmetry.space_group_name_H-M   'P 1'
#
loop_
_entity.id
_entity.type
_entity.pdbx_description
1 polymer ?
#
loop_
_entity_poly.entity_id
_entity_poly.type
_entity_poly.pdbx_seq_one_letter_code
_entity_poly.pdbx_strand_id
1 'polypeptide(L)'
;ASYEAAQARYQALLEQRKAAQSQFTETTRRTTSAEAAILSKEASLDLARLNLSYTVLTAPYDGYMGRRTLEPGQYVQAGQTNSYLVRKTDKRVTANNKETQIIKIYIGQEVRIKVDALPGKLFHGTVTAISEATGSKYSLVPTDISAGNFVKVQQRIPVRIDLKDITPEEMSSLRAGMMVETEALRK
;
A
#
# COMPACT_ATOMS: atom_id res chain seq x y z
N ALA A 1 38.13 19.61 74.08
CA ALA A 1 37.76 18.20 74.06
C ALA A 1 36.30 18.00 73.56
N SER A 2 35.26 18.69 74.07
CA SER A 2 33.88 18.48 73.65
C SER A 2 33.57 19.03 72.25
N TYR A 3 34.14 20.15 71.84
CA TYR A 3 33.97 20.76 70.53
C TYR A 3 34.63 19.93 69.42
N GLU A 4 35.81 19.48 69.63
CA GLU A 4 36.52 18.61 68.64
C GLU A 4 35.82 17.28 68.41
N ALA A 5 35.26 16.66 69.46
CA ALA A 5 34.47 15.42 69.32
C ALA A 5 33.14 15.69 68.55
N ALA A 6 32.50 16.84 68.75
CA ALA A 6 31.30 17.20 67.96
C ALA A 6 31.63 17.49 66.51
N GLN A 7 32.77 18.12 66.23
CA GLN A 7 33.23 18.37 64.85
C GLN A 7 33.60 17.07 64.13
N ALA A 8 34.27 16.16 64.80
CA ALA A 8 34.56 14.84 64.23
C ALA A 8 33.29 14.04 63.92
N ARG A 9 32.29 14.07 64.81
CA ARG A 9 31.00 13.42 64.53
C ARG A 9 30.27 14.06 63.34
N TYR A 10 30.26 15.37 63.21
CA TYR A 10 29.68 16.07 62.09
C TYR A 10 30.34 15.66 60.73
N GLN A 11 31.69 15.61 60.70
CA GLN A 11 32.39 15.18 59.54
C GLN A 11 32.08 13.70 59.19
N ALA A 12 32.05 12.81 60.17
CA ALA A 12 31.68 11.42 59.96
C ALA A 12 30.27 11.26 59.37
N LEU A 13 29.29 12.07 59.83
CA LEU A 13 27.93 12.09 59.29
C LEU A 13 27.87 12.64 57.85
N LEU A 14 28.68 13.64 57.53
CA LEU A 14 28.80 14.16 56.16
C LEU A 14 29.33 13.09 55.19
N GLU A 15 30.38 12.37 55.58
CA GLU A 15 30.94 11.28 54.77
C GLU A 15 29.97 10.11 54.63
N GLN A 16 29.24 9.78 55.70
CA GLN A 16 28.19 8.74 55.64
C GLN A 16 27.06 9.16 54.71
N ARG A 17 26.62 10.41 54.77
CA ARG A 17 25.60 10.96 53.83
C ARG A 17 26.08 10.88 52.36
N LYS A 18 27.35 11.28 52.12
CA LYS A 18 27.94 11.23 50.77
C LYS A 18 28.05 9.82 50.27
N ALA A 19 28.43 8.85 51.06
CA ALA A 19 28.48 7.46 50.72
C ALA A 19 27.08 6.89 50.38
N ALA A 20 26.05 7.21 51.17
CA ALA A 20 24.68 6.83 50.90
C ALA A 20 24.14 7.45 49.60
N GLN A 21 24.50 8.71 49.35
CA GLN A 21 24.12 9.38 48.09
C GLN A 21 24.79 8.77 46.88
N SER A 22 26.05 8.33 47.00
CA SER A 22 26.77 7.60 45.93
C SER A 22 26.13 6.25 45.67
N GLN A 23 25.77 5.53 46.72
CA GLN A 23 25.05 4.24 46.57
C GLN A 23 23.68 4.40 45.90
N PHE A 24 22.93 5.43 46.27
CA PHE A 24 21.65 5.72 45.64
C PHE A 24 21.82 6.02 44.14
N THR A 25 22.81 6.85 43.79
CA THR A 25 23.11 7.21 42.41
C THR A 25 23.52 5.96 41.59
N GLU A 26 24.34 5.09 42.18
CA GLU A 26 24.78 3.86 41.55
C GLU A 26 23.61 2.89 41.33
N THR A 27 22.71 2.75 42.32
CA THR A 27 21.50 1.93 42.19
C THR A 27 20.58 2.46 41.09
N THR A 28 20.38 3.81 41.07
CA THR A 28 19.59 4.44 40.03
C THR A 28 20.16 4.20 38.61
N ARG A 29 21.49 4.31 38.49
CA ARG A 29 22.15 3.99 37.19
C ARG A 29 21.98 2.53 36.78
N ARG A 30 22.05 1.59 37.74
CA ARG A 30 21.81 0.16 37.46
C ARG A 30 20.38 -0.10 37.02
N THR A 31 19.39 0.54 37.65
CA THR A 31 17.97 0.42 37.23
C THR A 31 17.76 0.99 35.83
N THR A 32 18.26 2.17 35.53
CA THR A 32 18.12 2.74 34.18
C THR A 32 18.85 1.91 33.12
N SER A 33 20.01 1.35 33.46
CA SER A 33 20.73 0.45 32.55
C SER A 33 19.95 -0.86 32.30
N ALA A 34 19.32 -1.42 33.35
CA ALA A 34 18.49 -2.61 33.22
C ALA A 34 17.23 -2.33 32.38
N GLU A 35 16.58 -1.20 32.60
CA GLU A 35 15.42 -0.75 31.79
C GLU A 35 15.79 -0.58 30.32
N ALA A 36 16.94 0.04 30.02
CA ALA A 36 17.44 0.17 28.66
C ALA A 36 17.75 -1.19 28.03
N ALA A 37 18.28 -2.13 28.80
CA ALA A 37 18.52 -3.50 28.32
C ALA A 37 17.21 -4.25 28.03
N ILE A 38 16.17 -4.08 28.85
CA ILE A 38 14.83 -4.64 28.61
C ILE A 38 14.27 -4.08 27.30
N LEU A 39 14.27 -2.76 27.13
CA LEU A 39 13.77 -2.11 25.92
C LEU A 39 14.49 -2.61 24.65
N SER A 40 15.81 -2.79 24.73
CA SER A 40 16.60 -3.36 23.63
C SER A 40 16.21 -4.81 23.30
N LYS A 41 15.90 -5.62 24.32
CA LYS A 41 15.45 -7.01 24.13
C LYS A 41 14.02 -7.08 23.59
N GLU A 42 13.14 -6.19 24.02
CA GLU A 42 11.78 -6.06 23.48
C GLU A 42 11.82 -5.67 21.99
N ALA A 43 12.62 -4.69 21.60
CA ALA A 43 12.81 -4.33 20.21
C ALA A 43 13.35 -5.51 19.35
N SER A 44 14.28 -6.29 19.92
CA SER A 44 14.80 -7.49 19.24
C SER A 44 13.73 -8.57 19.09
N LEU A 45 12.87 -8.75 20.10
CA LEU A 45 11.74 -9.68 20.06
C LEU A 45 10.72 -9.26 19.00
N ASP A 46 10.38 -7.98 18.93
CA ASP A 46 9.44 -7.46 17.94
C ASP A 46 9.97 -7.61 16.51
N LEU A 47 11.26 -7.40 16.30
CA LEU A 47 11.90 -7.68 15.02
C LEU A 47 11.82 -9.17 14.64
N ALA A 48 12.07 -10.06 15.61
CA ALA A 48 11.94 -11.50 15.37
C ALA A 48 10.49 -11.91 15.06
N ARG A 49 9.50 -11.34 15.75
CA ARG A 49 8.07 -11.55 15.48
C ARG A 49 7.68 -11.04 14.09
N LEU A 50 8.17 -9.87 13.71
CA LEU A 50 7.95 -9.32 12.38
C LEU A 50 8.51 -10.24 11.29
N ASN A 51 9.74 -10.72 11.45
CA ASN A 51 10.34 -11.67 10.53
C ASN A 51 9.54 -12.99 10.45
N LEU A 52 9.04 -13.47 11.57
CA LEU A 52 8.18 -14.64 11.60
C LEU A 52 6.84 -14.37 10.85
N SER A 53 6.26 -13.19 11.00
CA SER A 53 5.02 -12.84 10.30
C SER A 53 5.18 -12.85 8.77
N TYR A 54 6.36 -12.56 8.25
CA TYR A 54 6.64 -12.61 6.81
C TYR A 54 6.71 -14.03 6.24
N THR A 55 6.81 -15.05 7.08
CA THR A 55 6.79 -16.46 6.61
C THR A 55 5.38 -16.92 6.22
N VAL A 56 4.34 -16.21 6.64
CA VAL A 56 2.94 -16.54 6.33
C VAL A 56 2.33 -15.39 5.53
N LEU A 57 2.11 -15.63 4.23
CA LEU A 57 1.46 -14.69 3.35
C LEU A 57 -0.05 -14.90 3.38
N THR A 58 -0.79 -13.95 3.91
CA THR A 58 -2.24 -13.97 3.94
C THR A 58 -2.81 -13.04 2.88
N ALA A 59 -3.96 -13.41 2.30
CA ALA A 59 -4.68 -12.56 1.37
C ALA A 59 -5.22 -11.32 2.11
N PRO A 60 -4.93 -10.07 1.64
CA PRO A 60 -5.37 -8.86 2.32
C PRO A 60 -6.87 -8.56 2.12
N TYR A 61 -7.54 -9.22 1.21
CA TYR A 61 -8.97 -9.06 0.89
C TYR A 61 -9.52 -10.29 0.18
N ASP A 62 -10.84 -10.42 0.13
CA ASP A 62 -11.53 -11.49 -0.58
C ASP A 62 -11.41 -11.33 -2.09
N GLY A 63 -11.02 -12.41 -2.76
CA GLY A 63 -10.80 -12.37 -4.20
C GLY A 63 -10.50 -13.73 -4.80
N TYR A 64 -10.22 -13.70 -6.08
CA TYR A 64 -9.76 -14.87 -6.83
C TYR A 64 -8.25 -14.81 -7.01
N MET A 65 -7.58 -15.88 -6.61
CA MET A 65 -6.15 -16.02 -6.86
C MET A 65 -5.92 -16.30 -8.35
N GLY A 66 -5.01 -15.57 -8.95
CA GLY A 66 -4.53 -15.81 -10.30
C GLY A 66 -3.58 -17.00 -10.37
N ARG A 67 -2.86 -17.09 -11.50
CA ARG A 67 -1.88 -18.16 -11.69
C ARG A 67 -0.79 -18.09 -10.63
N ARG A 68 -0.53 -19.21 -9.97
CA ARG A 68 0.61 -19.36 -9.06
C ARG A 68 1.89 -19.45 -9.89
N THR A 69 2.89 -18.66 -9.51
CA THR A 69 4.19 -18.62 -10.18
C THR A 69 5.28 -19.36 -9.42
N LEU A 70 4.98 -19.77 -8.18
CA LEU A 70 5.93 -20.44 -7.31
C LEU A 70 5.53 -21.90 -7.06
N GLU A 71 6.53 -22.76 -7.02
CA GLU A 71 6.38 -24.16 -6.68
C GLU A 71 7.00 -24.47 -5.30
N PRO A 72 6.47 -25.48 -4.58
CA PRO A 72 7.05 -25.91 -3.31
C PRO A 72 8.53 -26.30 -3.48
N GLY A 73 9.40 -25.85 -2.56
CA GLY A 73 10.84 -26.07 -2.63
C GLY A 73 11.62 -25.02 -3.42
N GLN A 74 10.95 -24.09 -4.07
CA GLN A 74 11.60 -22.99 -4.78
C GLN A 74 12.10 -21.93 -3.80
N TYR A 75 13.29 -21.40 -4.04
CA TYR A 75 13.79 -20.23 -3.31
C TYR A 75 13.09 -18.96 -3.77
N VAL A 76 12.60 -18.17 -2.82
CA VAL A 76 11.87 -16.93 -3.06
C VAL A 76 12.70 -15.75 -2.58
N GLN A 77 12.91 -14.79 -3.46
CA GLN A 77 13.61 -13.55 -3.13
C GLN A 77 12.64 -12.50 -2.56
N ALA A 78 13.17 -11.59 -1.73
CA ALA A 78 12.39 -10.45 -1.27
C ALA A 78 11.94 -9.58 -2.47
N GLY A 79 10.64 -9.22 -2.48
CA GLY A 79 10.04 -8.46 -3.59
C GLY A 79 9.60 -9.28 -4.80
N GLN A 80 9.81 -10.59 -4.79
CA GLN A 80 9.31 -11.46 -5.87
C GLN A 80 7.79 -11.61 -5.81
N THR A 81 7.13 -11.45 -6.96
CA THR A 81 5.68 -11.64 -7.08
C THR A 81 5.33 -13.12 -7.02
N ASN A 82 4.51 -13.51 -6.06
CA ASN A 82 4.06 -14.89 -5.87
C ASN A 82 2.82 -15.21 -6.67
N SER A 83 1.84 -14.33 -6.65
CA SER A 83 0.57 -14.47 -7.36
C SER A 83 -0.12 -13.11 -7.45
N TYR A 84 -1.13 -13.04 -8.29
CA TYR A 84 -2.01 -11.89 -8.38
C TYR A 84 -3.33 -12.20 -7.71
N LEU A 85 -3.84 -11.28 -6.89
CA LEU A 85 -5.15 -11.38 -6.26
C LEU A 85 -6.11 -10.40 -6.92
N VAL A 86 -7.17 -10.91 -7.53
CA VAL A 86 -8.22 -10.11 -8.17
C VAL A 86 -9.40 -9.97 -7.23
N ARG A 87 -9.75 -8.75 -6.86
CA ARG A 87 -10.91 -8.47 -6.00
C ARG A 87 -12.20 -8.99 -6.59
N LYS A 88 -13.03 -9.56 -5.74
CA LYS A 88 -14.35 -10.08 -6.15
C LYS A 88 -15.33 -8.96 -6.47
N THR A 89 -15.29 -7.89 -5.72
CA THR A 89 -16.33 -6.85 -5.66
C THR A 89 -15.96 -5.53 -6.32
N ASP A 90 -14.68 -5.24 -6.54
CA ASP A 90 -14.21 -3.92 -6.99
C ASP A 90 -13.70 -4.01 -8.44
N LYS A 91 -14.63 -4.04 -9.39
CA LYS A 91 -14.32 -4.03 -10.82
C LYS A 91 -14.73 -2.72 -11.43
N ARG A 92 -13.86 -2.20 -12.30
CA ARG A 92 -14.05 -0.94 -13.01
C ARG A 92 -13.71 -1.11 -14.48
N VAL A 93 -14.22 -0.23 -15.30
CA VAL A 93 -13.89 -0.16 -16.72
C VAL A 93 -12.93 0.99 -16.95
N THR A 94 -11.89 0.74 -17.71
CA THR A 94 -10.98 1.79 -18.21
C THR A 94 -11.21 1.93 -19.71
N ALA A 95 -11.86 3.02 -20.11
CA ALA A 95 -12.13 3.32 -21.52
C ALA A 95 -10.99 4.20 -22.07
N ASN A 96 -10.29 3.70 -23.09
CA ASN A 96 -9.20 4.44 -23.74
C ASN A 96 -9.76 5.28 -24.91
N ASN A 97 -10.21 6.50 -24.60
CA ASN A 97 -10.81 7.41 -25.58
C ASN A 97 -9.75 8.17 -26.37
N LYS A 98 -10.07 8.52 -27.62
CA LYS A 98 -9.22 9.37 -28.44
C LYS A 98 -9.22 10.78 -27.87
N GLU A 99 -8.09 11.49 -27.98
CA GLU A 99 -7.94 12.88 -27.53
C GLU A 99 -9.06 13.80 -28.09
N THR A 100 -9.48 13.59 -29.33
CA THR A 100 -10.55 14.35 -29.99
C THR A 100 -11.94 14.11 -29.39
N GLN A 101 -12.13 13.03 -28.63
CA GLN A 101 -13.42 12.65 -28.04
C GLN A 101 -13.54 13.10 -26.59
N ILE A 102 -12.41 13.33 -25.91
CA ILE A 102 -12.37 13.58 -24.46
C ILE A 102 -13.13 14.87 -24.08
N ILE A 103 -13.15 15.87 -24.95
CA ILE A 103 -13.82 17.17 -24.75
C ILE A 103 -15.34 16.98 -24.52
N LYS A 104 -15.91 15.87 -25.00
CA LYS A 104 -17.33 15.55 -24.89
C LYS A 104 -17.66 14.70 -23.66
N ILE A 105 -16.66 14.34 -22.88
CA ILE A 105 -16.79 13.47 -21.71
C ILE A 105 -16.56 14.28 -20.44
N TYR A 106 -17.45 14.16 -19.46
CA TYR A 106 -17.33 14.85 -18.18
C TYR A 106 -17.53 13.88 -17.02
N ILE A 107 -16.99 14.24 -15.87
CA ILE A 107 -17.12 13.46 -14.63
C ILE A 107 -18.60 13.47 -14.21
N GLY A 108 -19.10 12.31 -13.81
CA GLY A 108 -20.52 12.11 -13.47
C GLY A 108 -21.42 11.72 -14.65
N GLN A 109 -20.89 11.67 -15.86
CA GLN A 109 -21.65 11.26 -17.04
C GLN A 109 -22.00 9.77 -16.97
N GLU A 110 -23.25 9.44 -17.32
CA GLU A 110 -23.72 8.08 -17.43
C GLU A 110 -23.24 7.42 -18.72
N VAL A 111 -22.86 6.17 -18.60
CA VAL A 111 -22.27 5.38 -19.69
C VAL A 111 -22.98 4.03 -19.75
N ARG A 112 -23.40 3.64 -20.94
CA ARG A 112 -23.79 2.26 -21.24
C ARG A 112 -22.56 1.43 -21.58
N ILE A 113 -22.49 0.24 -21.00
CA ILE A 113 -21.35 -0.67 -21.13
C ILE A 113 -21.87 -1.99 -21.64
N LYS A 114 -21.36 -2.40 -22.79
CA LYS A 114 -21.63 -3.69 -23.41
C LYS A 114 -20.38 -4.54 -23.29
N VAL A 115 -20.53 -5.72 -22.75
CA VAL A 115 -19.40 -6.66 -22.56
C VAL A 115 -19.48 -7.72 -23.66
N ASP A 116 -18.40 -7.88 -24.42
CA ASP A 116 -18.38 -8.83 -25.56
C ASP A 116 -18.61 -10.27 -25.12
N ALA A 117 -18.13 -10.64 -23.96
CA ALA A 117 -18.30 -11.98 -23.39
C ALA A 117 -19.71 -12.27 -22.87
N LEU A 118 -20.59 -11.28 -22.76
CA LEU A 118 -21.96 -11.40 -22.25
C LEU A 118 -22.95 -10.76 -23.21
N PRO A 119 -23.18 -11.35 -24.39
CA PRO A 119 -24.06 -10.81 -25.41
C PRO A 119 -25.49 -10.68 -24.85
N GLY A 120 -26.11 -9.53 -25.10
CA GLY A 120 -27.48 -9.22 -24.65
C GLY A 120 -27.59 -8.59 -23.26
N LYS A 121 -26.50 -8.47 -22.47
CA LYS A 121 -26.49 -7.73 -21.20
C LYS A 121 -25.91 -6.34 -21.40
N LEU A 122 -26.64 -5.35 -20.90
CA LEU A 122 -26.22 -3.96 -20.85
C LEU A 122 -25.98 -3.58 -19.39
N PHE A 123 -24.80 -3.07 -19.12
CA PHE A 123 -24.42 -2.56 -17.81
C PHE A 123 -24.41 -1.03 -17.83
N HIS A 124 -24.65 -0.44 -16.68
CA HIS A 124 -24.60 1.00 -16.49
C HIS A 124 -23.42 1.39 -15.63
N GLY A 125 -22.81 2.49 -15.95
CA GLY A 125 -21.70 3.03 -15.17
C GLY A 125 -21.67 4.54 -15.20
N THR A 126 -20.80 5.10 -14.38
CA THR A 126 -20.58 6.54 -14.30
C THR A 126 -19.11 6.84 -14.47
N VAL A 127 -18.80 7.89 -15.21
CA VAL A 127 -17.43 8.40 -15.32
C VAL A 127 -17.02 8.98 -13.97
N THR A 128 -16.01 8.39 -13.34
CA THR A 128 -15.49 8.82 -12.03
C THR A 128 -14.21 9.61 -12.12
N ALA A 129 -13.39 9.34 -13.12
CA ALA A 129 -12.16 10.10 -13.34
C ALA A 129 -11.75 10.09 -14.81
N ILE A 130 -11.17 11.20 -15.23
CA ILE A 130 -10.53 11.37 -16.53
C ILE A 130 -9.06 11.61 -16.25
N SER A 131 -8.18 10.84 -16.91
CA SER A 131 -6.74 11.02 -16.73
C SER A 131 -6.28 12.34 -17.36
N GLU A 132 -5.45 13.08 -16.67
CA GLU A 132 -4.84 14.31 -17.18
C GLU A 132 -3.63 14.07 -18.09
N ALA A 133 -3.21 12.81 -18.23
CA ALA A 133 -2.13 12.43 -19.11
C ALA A 133 -2.53 11.29 -20.05
N THR A 134 -1.92 11.28 -21.22
CA THR A 134 -2.11 10.23 -22.21
C THR A 134 -1.49 8.90 -21.77
N GLY A 135 -2.01 7.77 -22.22
CA GLY A 135 -1.50 6.46 -21.89
C GLY A 135 -0.02 6.24 -22.20
N SER A 136 0.48 6.93 -23.24
CA SER A 136 1.91 6.87 -23.62
C SER A 136 2.84 7.47 -22.55
N LYS A 137 2.38 8.48 -21.78
CA LYS A 137 3.17 9.07 -20.68
C LYS A 137 3.27 8.15 -19.45
N TYR A 138 2.33 7.23 -19.28
CA TYR A 138 2.36 6.23 -18.20
C TYR A 138 3.05 4.93 -18.62
N SER A 139 3.51 4.82 -19.88
CA SER A 139 4.24 3.64 -20.34
C SER A 139 5.61 3.58 -19.69
N LEU A 140 5.99 2.40 -19.19
CA LEU A 140 7.32 2.12 -18.64
C LEU A 140 8.44 2.23 -19.72
N VAL A 141 8.06 2.12 -20.99
CA VAL A 141 8.95 2.32 -22.13
C VAL A 141 8.47 3.58 -22.87
N PRO A 142 9.13 4.73 -22.66
CA PRO A 142 8.82 5.95 -23.43
C PRO A 142 9.12 5.69 -24.90
N THR A 143 8.12 5.85 -25.76
CA THR A 143 8.38 5.91 -27.20
C THR A 143 8.98 7.27 -27.50
N ASP A 144 10.31 7.32 -27.56
CA ASP A 144 11.03 8.51 -27.94
C ASP A 144 10.85 8.72 -29.46
N ILE A 145 10.04 9.72 -29.82
CA ILE A 145 9.69 10.04 -31.21
C ILE A 145 10.76 11.00 -31.83
N SER A 146 11.90 11.15 -31.16
CA SER A 146 12.96 12.10 -31.58
C SER A 146 13.85 11.61 -32.71
N ALA A 147 13.69 10.40 -33.23
CA ALA A 147 14.45 9.85 -34.34
C ALA A 147 13.81 10.18 -35.70
N GLY A 148 13.93 11.38 -36.18
CA GLY A 148 13.99 11.76 -37.60
C GLY A 148 12.68 11.76 -38.42
N ASN A 149 11.63 11.05 -38.09
CA ASN A 149 10.36 11.08 -38.81
C ASN A 149 9.19 11.29 -37.83
N PHE A 150 8.73 12.52 -37.71
CA PHE A 150 7.55 12.82 -36.90
C PHE A 150 6.28 12.33 -37.58
N VAL A 151 5.76 11.19 -37.12
CA VAL A 151 4.43 10.70 -37.48
C VAL A 151 3.47 11.08 -36.36
N LYS A 152 2.44 11.86 -36.66
CA LYS A 152 1.37 12.21 -35.69
C LYS A 152 0.58 10.98 -35.30
N VAL A 153 0.95 10.35 -34.20
CA VAL A 153 0.23 9.20 -33.64
C VAL A 153 -0.91 9.72 -32.75
N GLN A 154 -2.13 9.21 -33.00
CA GLN A 154 -3.31 9.59 -32.24
C GLN A 154 -3.21 9.09 -30.80
N GLN A 155 -3.14 9.99 -29.84
CA GLN A 155 -3.04 9.69 -28.41
C GLN A 155 -4.38 9.24 -27.83
N ARG A 156 -4.32 8.38 -26.80
CA ARG A 156 -5.50 7.92 -26.07
C ARG A 156 -5.41 8.34 -24.62
N ILE A 157 -6.52 8.80 -24.07
CA ILE A 157 -6.65 9.23 -22.68
C ILE A 157 -7.52 8.22 -21.96
N PRO A 158 -7.03 7.58 -20.89
CA PRO A 158 -7.81 6.63 -20.10
C PRO A 158 -8.86 7.36 -19.27
N VAL A 159 -10.09 6.90 -19.38
CA VAL A 159 -11.26 7.36 -18.60
C VAL A 159 -11.70 6.21 -17.71
N ARG A 160 -11.82 6.48 -16.42
CA ARG A 160 -12.28 5.51 -15.44
C ARG A 160 -13.80 5.59 -15.31
N ILE A 161 -14.44 4.43 -15.42
CA ILE A 161 -15.88 4.27 -15.30
C ILE A 161 -16.13 3.23 -14.20
N ASP A 162 -16.84 3.65 -13.17
CA ASP A 162 -17.26 2.74 -12.12
C ASP A 162 -18.66 2.20 -12.46
N LEU A 163 -18.83 0.91 -12.25
CA LEU A 163 -20.06 0.19 -12.57
C LEU A 163 -21.13 0.51 -11.52
N LYS A 164 -22.38 0.70 -11.94
CA LYS A 164 -23.53 0.93 -11.07
C LYS A 164 -24.57 -0.19 -11.22
N ASP A 165 -25.36 -0.39 -10.16
CA ASP A 165 -26.55 -1.26 -10.13
C ASP A 165 -26.27 -2.69 -10.61
N ILE A 166 -25.11 -3.24 -10.23
CA ILE A 166 -24.71 -4.61 -10.58
C ILE A 166 -25.01 -5.55 -9.43
N THR A 167 -25.67 -6.65 -9.75
CA THR A 167 -25.89 -7.74 -8.79
C THR A 167 -24.59 -8.48 -8.49
N PRO A 168 -24.42 -9.09 -7.30
CA PRO A 168 -23.24 -9.89 -6.98
C PRO A 168 -22.95 -11.03 -7.95
N GLU A 169 -24.00 -11.60 -8.54
CA GLU A 169 -23.89 -12.66 -9.56
C GLU A 169 -23.31 -12.13 -10.88
N GLU A 170 -23.80 -10.99 -11.33
CA GLU A 170 -23.29 -10.33 -12.53
C GLU A 170 -21.84 -9.85 -12.31
N MET A 171 -21.53 -9.31 -11.13
CA MET A 171 -20.17 -8.95 -10.78
C MET A 171 -19.23 -10.17 -10.82
N SER A 172 -19.69 -11.35 -10.44
CA SER A 172 -18.90 -12.58 -10.48
C SER A 172 -18.65 -13.07 -11.91
N SER A 173 -19.58 -12.79 -12.85
CA SER A 173 -19.45 -13.17 -14.26
C SER A 173 -18.47 -12.29 -15.05
N LEU A 174 -18.23 -11.05 -14.59
CA LEU A 174 -17.23 -10.16 -15.17
C LEU A 174 -15.83 -10.56 -14.70
N ARG A 175 -14.88 -10.60 -15.61
CA ARG A 175 -13.48 -10.92 -15.32
C ARG A 175 -12.57 -9.76 -15.72
N ALA A 176 -11.50 -9.55 -14.94
CA ALA A 176 -10.48 -8.57 -15.30
C ALA A 176 -9.84 -8.93 -16.65
N GLY A 177 -9.66 -7.94 -17.52
CA GLY A 177 -9.13 -8.12 -18.86
C GLY A 177 -10.16 -8.40 -19.96
N MET A 178 -11.47 -8.46 -19.64
CA MET A 178 -12.51 -8.53 -20.67
C MET A 178 -12.57 -7.24 -21.47
N MET A 179 -12.85 -7.38 -22.77
CA MET A 179 -13.12 -6.25 -23.64
C MET A 179 -14.55 -5.79 -23.51
N VAL A 180 -14.71 -4.47 -23.54
CA VAL A 180 -16.01 -3.81 -23.40
C VAL A 180 -16.13 -2.66 -24.39
N GLU A 181 -17.33 -2.46 -24.90
CA GLU A 181 -17.70 -1.28 -25.66
C GLU A 181 -18.45 -0.30 -24.74
N THR A 182 -18.07 0.96 -24.77
CA THR A 182 -18.67 1.99 -23.91
C THR A 182 -19.29 3.09 -24.73
N GLU A 183 -20.54 3.42 -24.44
CA GLU A 183 -21.31 4.48 -25.09
C GLU A 183 -21.70 5.53 -24.04
N ALA A 184 -21.11 6.72 -24.13
CA ALA A 184 -21.46 7.84 -23.26
C ALA A 184 -22.81 8.44 -23.67
N LEU A 185 -23.75 8.50 -22.72
CA LEU A 185 -25.06 9.08 -22.95
C LEU A 185 -24.94 10.60 -23.04
N ARG A 186 -25.40 11.16 -24.14
CA ARG A 186 -25.50 12.61 -24.29
C ARG A 186 -26.73 13.11 -23.51
N LYS A 187 -26.54 14.14 -22.69
CA LYS A 187 -27.66 14.93 -22.17
C LYS A 187 -28.27 15.74 -23.27
#